data_0d4b13f6ba729621d1de45ae2174fa5d
#
_entry.id   0d4b13f6ba729621d1de45ae2174fa5d
#
_cell.length_a   1.000
_cell.length_b   1.000
_cell.length_c   1.000
_cell.angle_alpha   90.00
_cell.angle_beta   90.00
_cell.angle_gamma   90.00
#
_symmetry.space_group_name_H-M   'P 1'
#
loop_
_entity.id
_entity.type
_entity.pdbx_description
1 polymer ?
#
loop_
_entity_poly.entity_id
_entity_poly.type
_entity_poly.pdbx_seq_one_letter_code
_entity_poly.pdbx_strand_id
1 'polypeptide(L)'
;MEVSSQSLKLHRVTGCTFDIAVFTNFAEDHISPSEHPDMEDYLNSKLKIFKMCKQAVVNADDLQGSKMQKRFPDLPITTYGIDNWANLLAKDITVTNSYVDFKVKLTDRNERVKTCIPGRFSVYNSLASICIAQKYGVDPEIIKQALVEVRVPGRSEMVDNKLELPIMVDYAHTPESLQNILSAVKIYTRGRVISVFGCGGNRDSAKRPIMGEVSGKTADYTIITSDNPRNEKPEEIAEQIENGIKKTKGKYEVILDRKEAIKKAIQMATKRDIIVLAGKGHEMEQEINGKKKPFDERKIIKEITEELK
;
A
#
# COMPACT_ATOMS: atom_id res chain seq x y z
N MET A 1 10.02 7.83 -12.21
CA MET A 1 8.70 8.47 -12.02
C MET A 1 7.61 7.41 -11.96
N GLU A 2 6.51 7.65 -11.25
CA GLU A 2 5.30 6.84 -11.33
C GLU A 2 4.51 7.20 -12.59
N VAL A 3 4.06 6.17 -13.34
CA VAL A 3 3.28 6.36 -14.57
C VAL A 3 1.96 5.60 -14.43
N SER A 4 0.87 6.35 -14.27
CA SER A 4 -0.47 5.77 -14.14
C SER A 4 -0.98 5.19 -15.46
N SER A 5 -1.86 4.19 -15.36
CA SER A 5 -2.56 3.63 -16.53
C SER A 5 -3.31 4.69 -17.33
N GLN A 6 -3.93 5.65 -16.65
CA GLN A 6 -4.58 6.80 -17.28
C GLN A 6 -3.60 7.70 -18.03
N SER A 7 -2.39 7.94 -17.48
CA SER A 7 -1.37 8.73 -18.17
C SER A 7 -0.94 8.06 -19.48
N LEU A 8 -0.85 6.74 -19.50
CA LEU A 8 -0.57 5.95 -20.69
C LEU A 8 -1.76 5.92 -21.66
N LYS A 9 -2.98 5.76 -21.14
CA LYS A 9 -4.22 5.78 -21.95
C LYS A 9 -4.43 7.12 -22.64
N LEU A 10 -4.25 8.21 -21.91
CA LEU A 10 -4.49 9.58 -22.38
C LEU A 10 -3.25 10.22 -23.02
N HIS A 11 -2.23 9.43 -23.35
CA HIS A 11 -1.02 9.89 -24.03
C HIS A 11 -0.26 11.03 -23.34
N ARG A 12 -0.38 11.16 -22.00
CA ARG A 12 0.30 12.22 -21.23
C ARG A 12 1.82 12.07 -21.14
N VAL A 13 2.32 10.88 -21.42
CA VAL A 13 3.76 10.56 -21.42
C VAL A 13 4.28 10.22 -22.83
N THR A 14 3.52 10.58 -23.88
CA THR A 14 3.97 10.38 -25.28
C THR A 14 5.27 11.14 -25.53
N GLY A 15 6.21 10.48 -26.21
CA GLY A 15 7.56 11.03 -26.46
C GLY A 15 8.57 10.77 -25.34
N CYS A 16 8.14 10.28 -24.18
CA CYS A 16 9.08 9.79 -23.18
C CYS A 16 9.66 8.43 -23.59
N THR A 17 10.97 8.25 -23.35
CA THR A 17 11.62 6.94 -23.43
C THR A 17 12.20 6.63 -22.05
N PHE A 18 11.86 5.46 -21.52
CA PHE A 18 12.33 5.03 -20.20
C PHE A 18 13.52 4.05 -20.37
N ASP A 19 14.53 4.18 -19.54
CA ASP A 19 15.61 3.20 -19.52
C ASP A 19 15.11 1.86 -18.95
N ILE A 20 14.30 1.91 -17.87
CA ILE A 20 13.73 0.73 -17.23
C ILE A 20 12.24 0.99 -16.93
N ALA A 21 11.37 0.09 -17.39
CA ALA A 21 9.99 0.00 -16.91
C ALA A 21 9.90 -1.01 -15.78
N VAL A 22 9.11 -0.70 -14.73
CA VAL A 22 8.89 -1.60 -13.60
C VAL A 22 7.42 -1.98 -13.50
N PHE A 23 7.14 -3.28 -13.43
CA PHE A 23 5.80 -3.81 -13.21
C PHE A 23 5.76 -4.55 -11.87
N THR A 24 5.08 -3.96 -10.91
CA THR A 24 5.07 -4.47 -9.52
C THR A 24 3.96 -5.49 -9.28
N ASN A 25 2.73 -5.11 -9.56
CA ASN A 25 1.54 -5.95 -9.42
C ASN A 25 0.38 -5.43 -10.29
N PHE A 26 -0.64 -6.26 -10.44
CA PHE A 26 -1.88 -5.92 -11.11
C PHE A 26 -3.07 -6.50 -10.34
N ALA A 27 -3.88 -5.63 -9.77
CA ALA A 27 -5.10 -5.96 -9.04
C ALA A 27 -6.26 -5.10 -9.53
N GLU A 28 -7.47 -5.48 -9.17
CA GLU A 28 -8.68 -4.75 -9.52
C GLU A 28 -8.69 -3.38 -8.82
N ASP A 29 -8.56 -2.35 -9.62
CA ASP A 29 -8.68 -0.94 -9.24
C ASP A 29 -8.94 -0.11 -10.50
N HIS A 30 -9.31 1.14 -10.35
CA HIS A 30 -9.50 2.07 -11.45
C HIS A 30 -10.61 1.68 -12.47
N ILE A 31 -11.53 0.78 -12.09
CA ILE A 31 -12.67 0.43 -12.95
C ILE A 31 -13.82 1.37 -12.64
N SER A 32 -14.01 2.34 -13.53
CA SER A 32 -15.07 3.34 -13.41
C SER A 32 -15.36 3.98 -14.78
N PRO A 33 -16.53 4.61 -14.97
CA PRO A 33 -16.85 5.29 -16.23
C PRO A 33 -15.86 6.40 -16.61
N SER A 34 -15.16 6.98 -15.63
CA SER A 34 -14.19 8.07 -15.83
C SER A 34 -12.74 7.60 -16.01
N GLU A 35 -12.45 6.31 -15.77
CA GLU A 35 -11.10 5.77 -15.83
C GLU A 35 -10.98 4.64 -16.85
N HIS A 36 -11.25 3.40 -16.44
CA HIS A 36 -11.22 2.23 -17.32
C HIS A 36 -12.58 1.52 -17.31
N PRO A 37 -13.12 1.14 -18.47
CA PRO A 37 -14.40 0.42 -18.52
C PRO A 37 -14.31 -1.00 -17.94
N ASP A 38 -13.14 -1.63 -18.03
CA ASP A 38 -12.90 -2.99 -17.56
C ASP A 38 -11.41 -3.25 -17.28
N MET A 39 -11.15 -4.43 -16.73
CA MET A 39 -9.79 -4.89 -16.37
C MET A 39 -8.89 -5.10 -17.58
N GLU A 40 -9.45 -5.40 -18.75
CA GLU A 40 -8.67 -5.59 -19.98
C GLU A 40 -8.13 -4.26 -20.50
N ASP A 41 -8.95 -3.23 -20.57
CA ASP A 41 -8.52 -1.86 -20.92
C ASP A 41 -7.51 -1.32 -19.92
N TYR A 42 -7.71 -1.58 -18.61
CA TYR A 42 -6.78 -1.19 -17.57
C TYR A 42 -5.42 -1.85 -17.75
N LEU A 43 -5.38 -3.18 -17.96
CA LEU A 43 -4.14 -3.91 -18.22
C LEU A 43 -3.46 -3.43 -19.50
N ASN A 44 -4.21 -3.36 -20.61
CA ASN A 44 -3.66 -2.95 -21.91
C ASN A 44 -3.09 -1.51 -21.84
N SER A 45 -3.70 -0.64 -21.05
CA SER A 45 -3.18 0.71 -20.81
C SER A 45 -1.86 0.67 -20.05
N LYS A 46 -1.74 -0.11 -18.97
CA LYS A 46 -0.46 -0.29 -18.24
C LYS A 46 0.63 -0.88 -19.11
N LEU A 47 0.30 -1.82 -19.99
CA LEU A 47 1.27 -2.49 -20.85
C LEU A 47 1.91 -1.59 -21.91
N LYS A 48 1.33 -0.43 -22.21
CA LYS A 48 1.93 0.52 -23.18
C LYS A 48 3.32 0.97 -22.76
N ILE A 49 3.63 1.02 -21.46
CA ILE A 49 4.97 1.42 -20.97
C ILE A 49 6.08 0.52 -21.47
N PHE A 50 5.80 -0.77 -21.72
CA PHE A 50 6.81 -1.73 -22.21
C PHE A 50 7.22 -1.47 -23.67
N LYS A 51 6.42 -0.71 -24.42
CA LYS A 51 6.78 -0.24 -25.76
C LYS A 51 7.58 1.06 -25.72
N MET A 52 7.74 1.65 -24.54
CA MET A 52 8.39 2.95 -24.32
C MET A 52 9.69 2.82 -23.51
N CYS A 53 10.16 1.59 -23.25
CA CYS A 53 11.35 1.36 -22.43
C CYS A 53 12.39 0.49 -23.16
N LYS A 54 13.63 0.58 -22.71
CA LYS A 54 14.75 -0.22 -23.24
C LYS A 54 14.82 -1.59 -22.60
N GLN A 55 14.37 -1.74 -21.35
CA GLN A 55 14.34 -2.98 -20.59
C GLN A 55 13.28 -2.91 -19.48
N ALA A 56 12.94 -4.05 -18.89
CA ALA A 56 11.94 -4.11 -17.84
C ALA A 56 12.40 -4.90 -16.61
N VAL A 57 11.80 -4.56 -15.47
CA VAL A 57 11.87 -5.27 -14.18
C VAL A 57 10.47 -5.67 -13.78
N VAL A 58 10.21 -6.97 -13.55
CA VAL A 58 8.86 -7.51 -13.46
C VAL A 58 8.74 -8.47 -12.29
N ASN A 59 7.66 -8.37 -11.53
CA ASN A 59 7.32 -9.31 -10.47
C ASN A 59 6.85 -10.65 -11.05
N ALA A 60 7.61 -11.72 -10.82
CA ALA A 60 7.27 -13.07 -11.28
C ALA A 60 6.12 -13.72 -10.49
N ASP A 61 5.83 -13.23 -9.29
CA ASP A 61 4.75 -13.74 -8.45
C ASP A 61 3.39 -13.10 -8.79
N ASP A 62 3.40 -12.01 -9.57
CA ASP A 62 2.18 -11.43 -10.12
C ASP A 62 1.71 -12.22 -11.35
N LEU A 63 0.39 -12.49 -11.43
CA LEU A 63 -0.20 -13.29 -12.51
C LEU A 63 0.02 -12.66 -13.89
N GLN A 64 -0.02 -11.35 -14.02
CA GLN A 64 0.24 -10.67 -15.28
C GLN A 64 1.75 -10.51 -15.50
N GLY A 65 2.49 -10.24 -14.41
CA GLY A 65 3.94 -10.16 -14.42
C GLY A 65 4.60 -11.43 -14.97
N SER A 66 4.15 -12.60 -14.54
CA SER A 66 4.66 -13.90 -15.03
C SER A 66 4.47 -14.13 -16.53
N LYS A 67 3.54 -13.41 -17.18
CA LYS A 67 3.27 -13.51 -18.63
C LYS A 67 4.06 -12.52 -19.47
N MET A 68 4.79 -11.57 -18.86
CA MET A 68 5.42 -10.47 -19.59
C MET A 68 6.51 -10.93 -20.56
N GLN A 69 7.32 -11.91 -20.18
CA GLN A 69 8.36 -12.42 -21.06
C GLN A 69 7.81 -13.04 -22.35
N LYS A 70 6.62 -13.68 -22.27
CA LYS A 70 5.92 -14.21 -23.45
C LYS A 70 5.26 -13.11 -24.28
N ARG A 71 4.77 -12.05 -23.63
CA ARG A 71 4.11 -10.93 -24.33
C ARG A 71 5.10 -9.99 -25.03
N PHE A 72 6.31 -9.87 -24.51
CA PHE A 72 7.37 -8.99 -25.03
C PHE A 72 8.68 -9.77 -25.18
N PRO A 73 8.76 -10.71 -26.17
CA PRO A 73 9.90 -11.61 -26.31
C PRO A 73 11.21 -10.90 -26.65
N ASP A 74 11.15 -9.76 -27.34
CA ASP A 74 12.31 -8.98 -27.76
C ASP A 74 12.77 -7.95 -26.71
N LEU A 75 12.00 -7.77 -25.62
CA LEU A 75 12.36 -6.83 -24.56
C LEU A 75 13.21 -7.54 -23.50
N PRO A 76 14.38 -7.02 -23.14
CA PRO A 76 15.17 -7.55 -22.03
C PRO A 76 14.40 -7.41 -20.70
N ILE A 77 13.94 -8.53 -20.13
CA ILE A 77 13.17 -8.56 -18.88
C ILE A 77 14.00 -9.24 -17.80
N THR A 78 14.11 -8.56 -16.64
CA THR A 78 14.63 -9.13 -15.41
C THR A 78 13.45 -9.36 -14.46
N THR A 79 13.30 -10.58 -13.96
CA THR A 79 12.23 -10.94 -13.04
C THR A 79 12.72 -10.91 -11.59
N TYR A 80 11.84 -10.56 -10.66
CA TYR A 80 12.05 -10.72 -9.24
C TYR A 80 10.85 -11.40 -8.58
N GLY A 81 11.08 -12.06 -7.45
CA GLY A 81 10.00 -12.76 -6.75
C GLY A 81 10.42 -13.33 -5.41
N ILE A 82 9.46 -13.97 -4.76
CA ILE A 82 9.60 -14.67 -3.47
C ILE A 82 9.21 -16.13 -3.62
N ASP A 83 8.08 -16.41 -4.29
CA ASP A 83 7.44 -17.72 -4.34
C ASP A 83 7.74 -18.47 -5.64
N ASN A 84 7.81 -17.76 -6.76
CA ASN A 84 8.09 -18.35 -8.07
C ASN A 84 9.55 -18.11 -8.49
N TRP A 85 10.01 -18.93 -9.42
CA TRP A 85 11.35 -18.74 -10.00
C TRP A 85 11.50 -17.34 -10.63
N ALA A 86 12.58 -16.67 -10.30
CA ALA A 86 12.91 -15.34 -10.78
C ALA A 86 14.44 -15.15 -10.88
N ASN A 87 14.87 -14.18 -11.69
CA ASN A 87 16.29 -13.81 -11.79
C ASN A 87 16.84 -13.33 -10.44
N LEU A 88 16.01 -12.59 -9.69
CA LEU A 88 16.33 -12.15 -8.34
C LEU A 88 15.27 -12.69 -7.37
N LEU A 89 15.66 -13.62 -6.51
CA LEU A 89 14.77 -14.35 -5.60
C LEU A 89 15.14 -14.05 -4.16
N ALA A 90 14.16 -13.61 -3.36
CA ALA A 90 14.33 -13.49 -1.91
C ALA A 90 14.09 -14.84 -1.23
N LYS A 91 14.92 -15.16 -0.22
CA LYS A 91 14.85 -16.37 0.59
C LYS A 91 15.03 -16.04 2.08
N ASP A 92 14.69 -16.99 2.95
CA ASP A 92 14.90 -16.88 4.40
C ASP A 92 14.36 -15.55 4.97
N ILE A 93 13.11 -15.23 4.63
CA ILE A 93 12.46 -13.96 4.99
C ILE A 93 12.03 -14.01 6.45
N THR A 94 12.42 -13.01 7.21
CA THR A 94 12.00 -12.77 8.60
C THR A 94 11.27 -11.44 8.67
N VAL A 95 10.02 -11.44 9.13
CA VAL A 95 9.20 -10.24 9.31
C VAL A 95 9.06 -9.93 10.79
N THR A 96 9.35 -8.69 11.18
CA THR A 96 9.18 -8.19 12.55
C THR A 96 8.30 -6.93 12.54
N ASN A 97 8.06 -6.36 13.71
CA ASN A 97 7.30 -5.10 13.84
C ASN A 97 8.06 -3.86 13.35
N SER A 98 9.36 -3.94 13.15
CA SER A 98 10.22 -2.78 12.83
C SER A 98 11.05 -2.95 11.57
N TYR A 99 11.17 -4.18 11.07
CA TYR A 99 11.96 -4.45 9.86
C TYR A 99 11.55 -5.78 9.20
N VAL A 100 11.96 -5.92 7.96
CA VAL A 100 12.03 -7.21 7.26
C VAL A 100 13.47 -7.48 6.87
N ASP A 101 13.90 -8.71 7.06
CA ASP A 101 15.24 -9.21 6.74
C ASP A 101 15.10 -10.43 5.84
N PHE A 102 15.91 -10.52 4.78
CA PHE A 102 15.86 -11.61 3.82
C PHE A 102 17.22 -11.82 3.12
N LYS A 103 17.42 -13.00 2.55
CA LYS A 103 18.59 -13.29 1.71
C LYS A 103 18.27 -13.04 0.24
N VAL A 104 19.19 -12.43 -0.48
CA VAL A 104 19.09 -12.17 -1.92
C VAL A 104 20.48 -12.14 -2.56
N LYS A 105 20.55 -12.46 -3.85
CA LYS A 105 21.81 -12.40 -4.62
C LYS A 105 22.12 -10.96 -5.02
N LEU A 106 23.05 -10.29 -4.31
CA LEU A 106 23.50 -8.93 -4.67
C LEU A 106 24.69 -8.93 -5.63
N THR A 107 25.58 -9.89 -5.46
CA THR A 107 26.73 -10.15 -6.34
C THR A 107 26.68 -11.61 -6.78
N ASP A 108 27.81 -12.30 -6.79
CA ASP A 108 27.85 -13.76 -6.99
C ASP A 108 27.42 -14.55 -5.75
N ARG A 109 27.21 -13.89 -4.60
CA ARG A 109 26.84 -14.49 -3.32
C ARG A 109 25.45 -14.02 -2.86
N ASN A 110 24.78 -14.89 -2.11
CA ASN A 110 23.59 -14.51 -1.38
C ASN A 110 23.98 -13.73 -0.13
N GLU A 111 23.43 -12.53 0.02
CA GLU A 111 23.67 -11.65 1.16
C GLU A 111 22.37 -11.36 1.88
N ARG A 112 22.47 -11.06 3.18
CA ARG A 112 21.32 -10.58 3.93
C ARG A 112 21.12 -9.11 3.71
N VAL A 113 19.86 -8.78 3.49
CA VAL A 113 19.37 -7.41 3.27
C VAL A 113 18.27 -7.13 4.27
N LYS A 114 18.26 -5.93 4.81
CA LYS A 114 17.27 -5.45 5.77
C LYS A 114 16.58 -4.20 5.24
N THR A 115 15.26 -4.14 5.39
CA THR A 115 14.49 -2.91 5.19
C THR A 115 13.67 -2.59 6.43
N CYS A 116 13.58 -1.32 6.80
CA CYS A 116 12.83 -0.86 7.97
C CYS A 116 11.35 -0.59 7.70
N ILE A 117 10.82 -1.06 6.58
CA ILE A 117 9.40 -1.05 6.27
C ILE A 117 8.87 -2.47 6.54
N PRO A 118 8.08 -2.70 7.60
CA PRO A 118 7.58 -4.02 7.95
C PRO A 118 6.55 -4.52 6.91
N GLY A 119 6.47 -5.85 6.76
CA GLY A 119 5.52 -6.51 5.86
C GLY A 119 6.16 -7.15 4.63
N ARG A 120 5.56 -8.26 4.18
CA ARG A 120 6.07 -9.05 3.04
C ARG A 120 6.13 -8.24 1.73
N PHE A 121 5.21 -7.27 1.55
CA PHE A 121 5.21 -6.39 0.38
C PHE A 121 6.49 -5.54 0.25
N SER A 122 7.14 -5.23 1.37
CA SER A 122 8.40 -4.46 1.34
C SER A 122 9.56 -5.27 0.77
N VAL A 123 9.50 -6.62 0.84
CA VAL A 123 10.46 -7.48 0.15
C VAL A 123 10.34 -7.31 -1.36
N TYR A 124 9.12 -7.35 -1.91
CA TYR A 124 8.90 -7.11 -3.35
C TYR A 124 9.39 -5.74 -3.80
N ASN A 125 9.07 -4.70 -3.03
CA ASN A 125 9.52 -3.33 -3.34
C ASN A 125 11.05 -3.21 -3.28
N SER A 126 11.68 -3.85 -2.29
CA SER A 126 13.14 -3.91 -2.17
C SER A 126 13.77 -4.67 -3.34
N LEU A 127 13.21 -5.83 -3.72
CA LEU A 127 13.72 -6.61 -4.87
C LEU A 127 13.64 -5.80 -6.17
N ALA A 128 12.53 -5.09 -6.43
CA ALA A 128 12.42 -4.21 -7.59
C ALA A 128 13.51 -3.13 -7.59
N SER A 129 13.74 -2.49 -6.44
CA SER A 129 14.78 -1.47 -6.27
C SER A 129 16.18 -2.04 -6.44
N ILE A 130 16.46 -3.22 -5.88
CA ILE A 130 17.73 -3.93 -6.04
C ILE A 130 17.99 -4.26 -7.51
N CYS A 131 16.99 -4.80 -8.24
CA CYS A 131 17.14 -5.08 -9.68
C CYS A 131 17.54 -3.83 -10.46
N ILE A 132 16.92 -2.69 -10.17
CA ILE A 132 17.26 -1.42 -10.82
C ILE A 132 18.68 -0.98 -10.45
N ALA A 133 19.02 -0.96 -9.17
CA ALA A 133 20.32 -0.54 -8.68
C ALA A 133 21.46 -1.39 -9.26
N GLN A 134 21.29 -2.71 -9.34
CA GLN A 134 22.26 -3.62 -9.96
C GLN A 134 22.47 -3.31 -11.46
N LYS A 135 21.41 -2.95 -12.20
CA LYS A 135 21.50 -2.57 -13.60
C LYS A 135 22.30 -1.28 -13.83
N TYR A 136 22.32 -0.40 -12.83
CA TYR A 136 23.15 0.81 -12.85
C TYR A 136 24.52 0.63 -12.19
N GLY A 137 24.89 -0.59 -11.78
CA GLY A 137 26.18 -0.88 -11.17
C GLY A 137 26.38 -0.26 -9.79
N VAL A 138 25.29 -0.02 -9.04
CA VAL A 138 25.37 0.51 -7.67
C VAL A 138 26.03 -0.53 -6.76
N ASP A 139 26.97 -0.07 -5.94
CA ASP A 139 27.67 -0.91 -4.97
C ASP A 139 26.70 -1.61 -4.01
N PRO A 140 26.86 -2.93 -3.76
CA PRO A 140 26.00 -3.70 -2.86
C PRO A 140 25.87 -3.13 -1.45
N GLU A 141 26.93 -2.57 -0.89
CA GLU A 141 26.89 -1.97 0.45
C GLU A 141 26.02 -0.69 0.47
N ILE A 142 26.08 0.12 -0.61
CA ILE A 142 25.23 1.29 -0.76
C ILE A 142 23.76 0.85 -0.89
N ILE A 143 23.46 -0.22 -1.63
CA ILE A 143 22.10 -0.77 -1.74
C ILE A 143 21.59 -1.19 -0.36
N LYS A 144 22.38 -1.94 0.42
CA LYS A 144 22.02 -2.39 1.77
C LYS A 144 21.76 -1.21 2.70
N GLN A 145 22.63 -0.22 2.71
CA GLN A 145 22.49 0.97 3.53
C GLN A 145 21.23 1.75 3.18
N ALA A 146 21.00 2.02 1.90
CA ALA A 146 19.81 2.75 1.44
C ALA A 146 18.51 2.06 1.84
N LEU A 147 18.44 0.71 1.76
CA LEU A 147 17.26 -0.06 2.15
C LEU A 147 16.99 -0.01 3.67
N VAL A 148 18.02 0.11 4.49
CA VAL A 148 17.85 0.31 5.94
C VAL A 148 17.37 1.73 6.27
N GLU A 149 17.85 2.72 5.54
CA GLU A 149 17.56 4.13 5.80
C GLU A 149 16.24 4.61 5.19
N VAL A 150 15.75 3.94 4.13
CA VAL A 150 14.55 4.39 3.42
C VAL A 150 13.34 4.48 4.33
N ARG A 151 12.66 5.61 4.28
CA ARG A 151 11.35 5.86 4.89
C ARG A 151 10.46 6.49 3.83
N VAL A 152 9.25 5.99 3.70
CA VAL A 152 8.28 6.52 2.75
C VAL A 152 7.13 7.11 3.56
N PRO A 153 6.98 8.45 3.60
CA PRO A 153 5.89 9.09 4.34
C PRO A 153 4.53 8.51 3.95
N GLY A 154 3.72 8.15 4.94
CA GLY A 154 2.40 7.58 4.73
C GLY A 154 2.35 6.17 4.17
N ARG A 155 3.44 5.42 4.24
CA ARG A 155 3.51 4.00 3.86
C ARG A 155 4.09 3.19 5.03
N SER A 156 3.25 2.42 5.71
CA SER A 156 3.60 1.67 6.93
C SER A 156 4.39 2.53 7.94
N GLU A 157 4.04 3.80 8.01
CA GLU A 157 4.75 4.79 8.83
C GLU A 157 4.30 4.69 10.28
N MET A 158 5.21 4.28 11.17
CA MET A 158 4.98 4.30 12.60
C MET A 158 5.11 5.74 13.12
N VAL A 159 4.09 6.22 13.82
CA VAL A 159 4.05 7.59 14.34
C VAL A 159 4.43 7.61 15.82
N ASP A 160 5.54 8.29 16.13
CA ASP A 160 5.97 8.52 17.51
C ASP A 160 4.94 9.38 18.26
N ASN A 161 4.56 8.96 19.45
CA ASN A 161 3.54 9.61 20.25
C ASN A 161 3.82 9.51 21.76
N LYS A 162 3.19 10.40 22.54
CA LYS A 162 3.44 10.54 23.99
C LYS A 162 2.95 9.36 24.85
N LEU A 163 2.03 8.56 24.33
CA LEU A 163 1.50 7.37 25.02
C LEU A 163 2.28 6.10 24.67
N GLU A 164 3.25 6.19 23.76
CA GLU A 164 4.02 5.04 23.23
C GLU A 164 3.12 3.94 22.67
N LEU A 165 1.97 4.30 22.09
CA LEU A 165 1.08 3.37 21.44
C LEU A 165 1.61 3.04 20.03
N PRO A 166 1.55 1.78 19.59
CA PRO A 166 1.84 1.44 18.21
C PRO A 166 0.75 1.99 17.28
N ILE A 167 1.03 3.09 16.60
CA ILE A 167 0.11 3.74 15.64
C ILE A 167 0.80 3.82 14.28
N MET A 168 0.20 3.20 13.28
CA MET A 168 0.69 3.17 11.91
C MET A 168 -0.22 3.97 10.99
N VAL A 169 0.38 4.81 10.14
CA VAL A 169 -0.31 5.53 9.06
C VAL A 169 0.08 4.87 7.72
N ASP A 170 -0.93 4.54 6.90
CA ASP A 170 -0.72 3.91 5.61
C ASP A 170 -1.69 4.43 4.53
N TYR A 171 -1.26 4.42 3.28
CA TYR A 171 -2.06 4.84 2.12
C TYR A 171 -2.96 3.73 1.56
N ALA A 172 -3.10 2.60 2.23
CA ALA A 172 -3.92 1.47 1.79
C ALA A 172 -5.38 1.90 1.60
N HIS A 173 -5.82 2.02 0.35
CA HIS A 173 -7.14 2.49 -0.07
C HIS A 173 -7.82 1.55 -1.09
N THR A 174 -7.26 0.36 -1.28
CA THR A 174 -7.84 -0.74 -2.06
C THR A 174 -8.04 -1.97 -1.18
N PRO A 175 -8.92 -2.93 -1.56
CA PRO A 175 -9.11 -4.17 -0.81
C PRO A 175 -7.80 -4.93 -0.59
N GLU A 176 -6.99 -5.08 -1.65
CA GLU A 176 -5.72 -5.78 -1.58
C GLU A 176 -4.72 -5.08 -0.67
N SER A 177 -4.54 -3.76 -0.81
CA SER A 177 -3.60 -3.01 0.04
C SER A 177 -4.02 -3.03 1.51
N LEU A 178 -5.32 -2.94 1.80
CA LEU A 178 -5.86 -3.05 3.16
C LEU A 178 -5.63 -4.46 3.73
N GLN A 179 -5.90 -5.51 2.94
CA GLN A 179 -5.62 -6.89 3.33
C GLN A 179 -4.14 -7.08 3.64
N ASN A 180 -3.27 -6.58 2.78
CA ASN A 180 -1.82 -6.72 2.92
C ASN A 180 -1.31 -6.06 4.19
N ILE A 181 -1.71 -4.80 4.47
CA ILE A 181 -1.22 -4.12 5.67
C ILE A 181 -1.79 -4.72 6.96
N LEU A 182 -3.09 -5.06 7.01
CA LEU A 182 -3.70 -5.66 8.20
C LEU A 182 -3.11 -7.06 8.46
N SER A 183 -2.89 -7.87 7.43
CA SER A 183 -2.26 -9.18 7.56
C SER A 183 -0.80 -9.06 8.02
N ALA A 184 -0.06 -8.09 7.49
CA ALA A 184 1.32 -7.87 7.88
C ALA A 184 1.46 -7.50 9.35
N VAL A 185 0.63 -6.58 9.85
CA VAL A 185 0.69 -6.18 11.26
C VAL A 185 0.19 -7.28 12.20
N LYS A 186 -0.74 -8.13 11.75
CA LYS A 186 -1.29 -9.24 12.53
C LYS A 186 -0.21 -10.26 12.94
N ILE A 187 0.80 -10.47 12.08
CA ILE A 187 1.88 -11.45 12.31
C ILE A 187 2.66 -11.15 13.60
N TYR A 188 2.89 -9.86 13.89
CA TYR A 188 3.75 -9.46 15.01
C TYR A 188 3.01 -8.76 16.16
N THR A 189 1.71 -8.45 15.99
CA THR A 189 0.91 -7.80 17.04
C THR A 189 0.58 -8.79 18.15
N ARG A 190 0.88 -8.41 19.41
CA ARG A 190 0.60 -9.23 20.60
C ARG A 190 -0.79 -9.01 21.18
N GLY A 191 -1.43 -7.91 20.82
CA GLY A 191 -2.79 -7.52 21.22
C GLY A 191 -3.73 -7.50 20.01
N ARG A 192 -4.61 -6.49 19.97
CA ARG A 192 -5.59 -6.31 18.90
C ARG A 192 -5.01 -5.49 17.74
N VAL A 193 -5.43 -5.81 16.54
CA VAL A 193 -5.30 -4.92 15.37
C VAL A 193 -6.58 -4.08 15.27
N ILE A 194 -6.45 -2.77 15.45
CA ILE A 194 -7.53 -1.79 15.35
C ILE A 194 -7.38 -1.07 14.01
N SER A 195 -8.31 -1.32 13.08
CA SER A 195 -8.34 -0.69 11.76
C SER A 195 -9.21 0.56 11.78
N VAL A 196 -8.69 1.70 11.31
CA VAL A 196 -9.44 2.94 11.13
C VAL A 196 -9.34 3.34 9.67
N PHE A 197 -10.43 3.27 8.93
CA PHE A 197 -10.42 3.58 7.50
C PHE A 197 -11.76 4.08 6.98
N GLY A 198 -11.71 4.70 5.81
CA GLY A 198 -12.85 5.08 5.00
C GLY A 198 -12.53 4.93 3.53
N CYS A 199 -13.46 5.30 2.67
CA CYS A 199 -13.26 5.30 1.23
C CYS A 199 -13.51 6.69 0.63
N GLY A 200 -12.82 6.99 -0.47
CA GLY A 200 -13.02 8.23 -1.20
C GLY A 200 -14.36 8.26 -1.93
N GLY A 201 -15.01 9.42 -1.94
CA GLY A 201 -16.16 9.71 -2.79
C GLY A 201 -15.75 9.99 -4.23
N ASN A 202 -16.70 9.90 -5.17
CA ASN A 202 -16.49 10.06 -6.63
C ASN A 202 -15.37 9.16 -7.17
N ARG A 203 -15.26 7.95 -6.63
CA ARG A 203 -14.34 6.89 -7.00
C ARG A 203 -15.08 5.56 -7.13
N ASP A 204 -14.36 4.51 -7.49
CA ASP A 204 -14.91 3.17 -7.52
C ASP A 204 -15.61 2.82 -6.20
N SER A 205 -16.93 2.66 -6.26
CA SER A 205 -17.77 2.31 -5.12
C SER A 205 -17.82 0.79 -4.87
N ALA A 206 -17.53 -0.04 -5.87
CA ALA A 206 -17.61 -1.49 -5.75
C ALA A 206 -16.61 -2.03 -4.71
N LYS A 207 -15.48 -1.36 -4.53
CA LYS A 207 -14.48 -1.74 -3.53
C LYS A 207 -14.91 -1.51 -2.08
N ARG A 208 -15.88 -0.62 -1.81
CA ARG A 208 -16.28 -0.23 -0.44
C ARG A 208 -16.75 -1.41 0.41
N PRO A 209 -17.72 -2.24 -0.04
CA PRO A 209 -18.13 -3.41 0.73
C PRO A 209 -17.01 -4.46 0.83
N ILE A 210 -16.17 -4.59 -0.21
CA ILE A 210 -15.04 -5.54 -0.18
C ILE A 210 -14.03 -5.12 0.90
N MET A 211 -13.70 -3.83 1.02
CA MET A 211 -12.82 -3.31 2.07
C MET A 211 -13.43 -3.51 3.47
N GLY A 212 -14.75 -3.33 3.62
CA GLY A 212 -15.45 -3.64 4.86
C GLY A 212 -15.31 -5.12 5.26
N GLU A 213 -15.51 -6.02 4.30
CA GLU A 213 -15.36 -7.46 4.50
C GLU A 213 -13.91 -7.85 4.84
N VAL A 214 -12.94 -7.28 4.14
CA VAL A 214 -11.51 -7.47 4.41
C VAL A 214 -11.15 -7.06 5.83
N SER A 215 -11.55 -5.85 6.25
CA SER A 215 -11.27 -5.36 7.59
C SER A 215 -11.94 -6.23 8.65
N GLY A 216 -13.21 -6.58 8.47
CA GLY A 216 -13.96 -7.42 9.41
C GLY A 216 -13.43 -8.86 9.54
N LYS A 217 -12.74 -9.38 8.53
CA LYS A 217 -12.08 -10.70 8.58
C LYS A 217 -10.69 -10.65 9.21
N THR A 218 -9.99 -9.54 9.09
CA THR A 218 -8.56 -9.46 9.39
C THR A 218 -8.27 -8.68 10.67
N ALA A 219 -8.94 -7.55 10.90
CA ALA A 219 -8.79 -6.75 12.11
C ALA A 219 -9.60 -7.33 13.28
N ASP A 220 -9.17 -7.06 14.51
CA ASP A 220 -9.91 -7.44 15.72
C ASP A 220 -10.99 -6.40 16.08
N TYR A 221 -10.81 -5.16 15.60
CA TYR A 221 -11.78 -4.08 15.72
C TYR A 221 -11.63 -3.11 14.54
N THR A 222 -12.75 -2.63 14.01
CA THR A 222 -12.77 -1.68 12.89
C THR A 222 -13.54 -0.42 13.26
N ILE A 223 -12.97 0.75 12.98
CA ILE A 223 -13.69 2.02 13.01
C ILE A 223 -13.82 2.50 11.57
N ILE A 224 -15.07 2.52 11.08
CA ILE A 224 -15.41 3.05 9.76
C ILE A 224 -15.55 4.56 9.89
N THR A 225 -14.86 5.33 9.06
CA THR A 225 -14.83 6.79 9.13
C THR A 225 -14.78 7.43 7.75
N SER A 226 -14.80 8.76 7.70
CA SER A 226 -14.62 9.48 6.43
C SER A 226 -13.15 9.48 5.99
N ASP A 227 -12.93 9.35 4.68
CA ASP A 227 -11.68 9.65 4.00
C ASP A 227 -11.79 11.04 3.32
N ASN A 228 -11.90 11.09 2.01
CA ASN A 228 -12.22 12.28 1.21
C ASN A 228 -13.61 12.07 0.58
N PRO A 229 -14.72 12.41 1.25
CA PRO A 229 -16.06 12.15 0.72
C PRO A 229 -16.37 12.95 -0.55
N ARG A 230 -15.62 14.01 -0.84
CA ARG A 230 -15.81 14.91 -1.99
C ARG A 230 -17.26 15.40 -2.06
N ASN A 231 -18.00 15.01 -3.12
CA ASN A 231 -19.40 15.42 -3.32
C ASN A 231 -20.41 14.36 -2.87
N GLU A 232 -19.96 13.22 -2.37
CA GLU A 232 -20.86 12.20 -1.83
C GLU A 232 -21.07 12.41 -0.32
N LYS A 233 -22.21 11.93 0.19
CA LYS A 233 -22.49 11.97 1.62
C LYS A 233 -21.63 10.95 2.36
N PRO A 234 -20.91 11.35 3.41
CA PRO A 234 -20.08 10.43 4.19
C PRO A 234 -20.85 9.23 4.73
N GLU A 235 -22.11 9.43 5.10
CA GLU A 235 -23.01 8.41 5.63
C GLU A 235 -23.26 7.29 4.61
N GLU A 236 -23.50 7.65 3.32
CA GLU A 236 -23.75 6.69 2.24
C GLU A 236 -22.50 5.86 1.94
N ILE A 237 -21.32 6.48 2.01
CA ILE A 237 -20.04 5.78 1.84
C ILE A 237 -19.81 4.81 3.00
N ALA A 238 -20.04 5.24 4.23
CA ALA A 238 -19.88 4.42 5.42
C ALA A 238 -20.85 3.22 5.43
N GLU A 239 -22.10 3.42 5.02
CA GLU A 239 -23.09 2.36 4.87
C GLU A 239 -22.66 1.28 3.88
N GLN A 240 -22.07 1.68 2.75
CA GLN A 240 -21.56 0.71 1.75
C GLN A 240 -20.40 -0.12 2.32
N ILE A 241 -19.52 0.47 3.12
CA ILE A 241 -18.46 -0.26 3.81
C ILE A 241 -19.08 -1.19 4.86
N GLU A 242 -20.05 -0.68 5.62
CA GLU A 242 -20.78 -1.41 6.66
C GLU A 242 -21.50 -2.65 6.10
N ASN A 243 -22.06 -2.56 4.91
CA ASN A 243 -22.68 -3.70 4.21
C ASN A 243 -21.70 -4.84 3.93
N GLY A 244 -20.43 -4.54 3.82
CA GLY A 244 -19.37 -5.55 3.70
C GLY A 244 -19.00 -6.18 5.03
N ILE A 245 -18.74 -5.37 6.06
CA ILE A 245 -18.29 -5.87 7.36
C ILE A 245 -19.37 -6.68 8.07
N LYS A 246 -20.66 -6.36 7.86
CA LYS A 246 -21.83 -7.13 8.37
C LYS A 246 -21.85 -8.57 7.87
N LYS A 247 -21.18 -8.90 6.76
CA LYS A 247 -21.03 -10.29 6.28
C LYS A 247 -20.01 -11.11 7.08
N THR A 248 -19.32 -10.48 8.01
CA THR A 248 -18.28 -11.07 8.85
C THR A 248 -18.71 -11.12 10.32
N LYS A 249 -17.85 -11.69 11.17
CA LYS A 249 -17.99 -11.63 12.63
C LYS A 249 -17.17 -10.48 13.26
N GLY A 250 -16.60 -9.59 12.43
CA GLY A 250 -15.75 -8.49 12.86
C GLY A 250 -16.51 -7.48 13.73
N LYS A 251 -15.88 -7.04 14.80
CA LYS A 251 -16.42 -5.97 15.65
C LYS A 251 -16.12 -4.63 15.02
N TYR A 252 -17.11 -3.76 14.96
CA TYR A 252 -16.92 -2.44 14.36
C TYR A 252 -17.82 -1.38 14.98
N GLU A 253 -17.49 -0.14 14.72
CA GLU A 253 -18.33 1.05 14.91
C GLU A 253 -18.14 2.04 13.75
N VAL A 254 -19.10 2.95 13.58
CA VAL A 254 -19.07 4.00 12.57
C VAL A 254 -18.94 5.35 13.27
N ILE A 255 -17.83 6.06 12.99
CA ILE A 255 -17.56 7.42 13.50
C ILE A 255 -17.15 8.26 12.31
N LEU A 256 -18.05 9.07 11.76
CA LEU A 256 -17.83 9.79 10.51
C LEU A 256 -16.72 10.85 10.60
N ASP A 257 -16.62 11.55 11.73
CA ASP A 257 -15.51 12.47 11.97
C ASP A 257 -14.22 11.68 12.18
N ARG A 258 -13.26 11.85 11.26
CA ARG A 258 -12.02 11.08 11.28
C ARG A 258 -11.12 11.42 12.47
N LYS A 259 -11.15 12.68 12.96
CA LYS A 259 -10.40 13.07 14.16
C LYS A 259 -10.96 12.36 15.39
N GLU A 260 -12.28 12.31 15.53
CA GLU A 260 -12.94 11.60 16.61
C GLU A 260 -12.74 10.07 16.50
N ALA A 261 -12.74 9.51 15.28
CA ALA A 261 -12.42 8.11 15.05
C ALA A 261 -10.99 7.75 15.51
N ILE A 262 -10.00 8.60 15.20
CA ILE A 262 -8.61 8.44 15.67
C ILE A 262 -8.56 8.55 17.19
N LYS A 263 -9.23 9.54 17.79
CA LYS A 263 -9.30 9.72 19.24
C LYS A 263 -9.88 8.49 19.93
N LYS A 264 -10.97 7.95 19.41
CA LYS A 264 -11.59 6.72 19.91
C LYS A 264 -10.64 5.53 19.85
N ALA A 265 -9.96 5.34 18.73
CA ALA A 265 -8.98 4.28 18.57
C ALA A 265 -7.84 4.38 19.60
N ILE A 266 -7.32 5.59 19.83
CA ILE A 266 -6.26 5.85 20.81
C ILE A 266 -6.75 5.56 22.24
N GLN A 267 -7.96 6.01 22.60
CA GLN A 267 -8.52 5.80 23.92
C GLN A 267 -8.79 4.33 24.28
N MET A 268 -9.10 3.50 23.28
CA MET A 268 -9.39 2.08 23.51
C MET A 268 -8.18 1.16 23.39
N ALA A 269 -7.08 1.66 22.85
CA ALA A 269 -5.88 0.87 22.60
C ALA A 269 -5.00 0.74 23.84
N THR A 270 -4.29 -0.37 23.91
CA THR A 270 -3.21 -0.63 24.89
C THR A 270 -1.87 -0.70 24.16
N LYS A 271 -0.75 -0.64 24.87
CA LYS A 271 0.60 -0.77 24.28
C LYS A 271 0.87 -2.12 23.59
N ARG A 272 -0.04 -3.10 23.72
CA ARG A 272 0.04 -4.40 23.06
C ARG A 272 -0.72 -4.42 21.72
N ASP A 273 -1.66 -3.48 21.56
CA ASP A 273 -2.46 -3.32 20.35
C ASP A 273 -1.69 -2.53 19.28
N ILE A 274 -2.13 -2.59 18.05
CA ILE A 274 -1.69 -1.69 16.98
C ILE A 274 -2.89 -1.01 16.36
N ILE A 275 -2.80 0.30 16.16
CA ILE A 275 -3.79 1.09 15.42
C ILE A 275 -3.24 1.28 14.00
N VAL A 276 -4.05 0.93 13.00
CA VAL A 276 -3.74 1.15 11.58
C VAL A 276 -4.70 2.18 11.02
N LEU A 277 -4.20 3.38 10.74
CA LEU A 277 -4.93 4.45 10.06
C LEU A 277 -4.68 4.30 8.56
N ALA A 278 -5.68 3.76 7.83
CA ALA A 278 -5.54 3.46 6.41
C ALA A 278 -6.34 4.44 5.54
N GLY A 279 -5.83 4.67 4.32
CA GLY A 279 -6.45 5.46 3.26
C GLY A 279 -5.69 6.74 2.92
N LYS A 280 -5.42 7.60 3.91
CA LYS A 280 -4.84 8.93 3.66
C LYS A 280 -3.32 8.94 3.51
N GLY A 281 -2.62 8.11 4.27
CA GLY A 281 -1.17 8.02 4.18
C GLY A 281 -0.46 9.38 4.30
N HIS A 282 0.15 9.86 3.22
CA HIS A 282 0.88 11.13 3.18
C HIS A 282 0.00 12.37 2.94
N GLU A 283 -1.30 12.20 2.72
CA GLU A 283 -2.20 13.33 2.48
C GLU A 283 -2.29 14.25 3.70
N MET A 284 -2.25 15.55 3.46
CA MET A 284 -2.34 16.58 4.49
C MET A 284 -3.64 17.37 4.42
N GLU A 285 -4.60 16.91 3.62
CA GLU A 285 -5.87 17.57 3.39
C GLU A 285 -7.01 16.55 3.41
N GLN A 286 -8.21 17.02 3.76
CA GLN A 286 -9.46 16.31 3.57
C GLN A 286 -10.38 17.13 2.66
N GLU A 287 -10.91 16.50 1.62
CA GLU A 287 -11.80 17.13 0.65
C GLU A 287 -13.26 16.80 0.95
N ILE A 288 -14.06 17.83 1.28
CA ILE A 288 -15.49 17.75 1.59
C ILE A 288 -16.23 18.81 0.78
N ASN A 289 -17.20 18.43 -0.04
CA ASN A 289 -18.00 19.32 -0.88
C ASN A 289 -17.12 20.28 -1.73
N GLY A 290 -16.09 19.73 -2.38
CA GLY A 290 -15.15 20.47 -3.19
C GLY A 290 -14.22 21.42 -2.43
N LYS A 291 -14.28 21.44 -1.10
CA LYS A 291 -13.39 22.24 -0.25
C LYS A 291 -12.34 21.37 0.41
N LYS A 292 -11.08 21.76 0.26
CA LYS A 292 -9.96 21.13 0.92
C LYS A 292 -9.72 21.79 2.28
N LYS A 293 -9.67 20.99 3.32
CA LYS A 293 -9.35 21.41 4.70
C LYS A 293 -8.04 20.77 5.13
N PRO A 294 -7.16 21.46 5.84
CA PRO A 294 -5.97 20.85 6.42
C PRO A 294 -6.34 19.66 7.30
N PHE A 295 -5.70 18.52 7.07
CA PHE A 295 -5.91 17.30 7.84
C PHE A 295 -4.64 16.43 7.78
N ASP A 296 -3.82 16.51 8.81
CA ASP A 296 -2.58 15.74 8.96
C ASP A 296 -2.73 14.77 10.13
N GLU A 297 -2.85 13.48 9.83
CA GLU A 297 -3.05 12.43 10.84
C GLU A 297 -1.91 12.38 11.87
N ARG A 298 -0.66 12.68 11.45
CA ARG A 298 0.49 12.68 12.36
C ARG A 298 0.38 13.78 13.42
N LYS A 299 -0.08 14.96 13.01
CA LYS A 299 -0.32 16.08 13.94
C LYS A 299 -1.47 15.76 14.88
N ILE A 300 -2.56 15.23 14.33
CA ILE A 300 -3.76 14.84 15.10
C ILE A 300 -3.39 13.78 16.17
N ILE A 301 -2.60 12.76 15.80
CA ILE A 301 -2.13 11.75 16.75
C ILE A 301 -1.33 12.40 17.89
N LYS A 302 -0.40 13.29 17.55
CA LYS A 302 0.43 13.98 18.56
C LYS A 302 -0.42 14.82 19.51
N GLU A 303 -1.32 15.65 18.96
CA GLU A 303 -2.24 16.48 19.73
C GLU A 303 -3.08 15.62 20.72
N ILE A 304 -3.75 14.58 20.20
CA ILE A 304 -4.61 13.71 21.03
C ILE A 304 -3.80 13.00 22.12
N THR A 305 -2.60 12.49 21.79
CA THR A 305 -1.78 11.78 22.77
C THR A 305 -1.13 12.70 23.80
N GLU A 306 -0.98 13.99 23.51
CA GLU A 306 -0.57 15.01 24.47
C GLU A 306 -1.72 15.37 25.42
N GLU A 307 -2.97 15.48 24.91
CA GLU A 307 -4.17 15.75 25.72
C GLU A 307 -4.51 14.61 26.69
N LEU A 308 -4.20 13.36 26.33
CA LEU A 308 -4.54 12.16 27.12
C LEU A 308 -3.44 11.71 28.10
N LYS A 309 -2.30 12.39 28.13
CA LYS A 309 -1.20 12.12 29.04
C LYS A 309 -1.37 12.82 30.38
#